data_d52eecb7990e355947b8f7fa9cce4613
#
_entry.id   d52eecb7990e355947b8f7fa9cce4613
#
_cell.length_a   1.000
_cell.length_b   1.000
_cell.length_c   1.000
_cell.angle_alpha   90.00
_cell.angle_beta   90.00
_cell.angle_gamma   90.00
#
_symmetry.space_group_name_H-M   'P 1'
#
loop_
_entity.id
_entity.type
_entity.pdbx_description
1 polymer ?
#
loop_
_entity_poly.entity_id
_entity_poly.type
_entity_poly.pdbx_seq_one_letter_code
_entity_poly.pdbx_strand_id
1 'polypeptide(L)'
;MEHTPGRAFYQRQIAALEVRDMKALLAQYQPDATMVGFDFMVRGHVAIKKHFEGYLDRLGMLKLKSTDKFTETEDAIFFEATITSDLGEAQVYDVFILRDGKATHHFSGVISLQAI
;
A
#
# COMPACT_ATOMS: atom_id res chain seq x y z
N MET A 1 -9.78 -20.51 -2.07
CA MET A 1 -9.05 -19.30 -1.62
C MET A 1 -9.78 -18.73 -0.41
N GLU A 2 -9.06 -18.49 0.66
CA GLU A 2 -9.65 -17.99 1.87
C GLU A 2 -9.89 -16.49 1.79
N HIS A 3 -11.08 -16.07 2.24
CA HIS A 3 -11.43 -14.67 2.36
C HIS A 3 -11.23 -14.26 3.82
N THR A 4 -10.03 -13.81 4.13
CA THR A 4 -9.72 -13.29 5.46
C THR A 4 -9.86 -11.78 5.47
N PRO A 5 -10.04 -11.15 6.65
CA PRO A 5 -10.07 -9.68 6.73
C PRO A 5 -8.81 -9.03 6.16
N GLY A 6 -7.64 -9.64 6.38
CA GLY A 6 -6.39 -9.10 5.86
C GLY A 6 -6.29 -9.20 4.34
N ARG A 7 -6.73 -10.31 3.76
CA ARG A 7 -6.79 -10.46 2.29
C ARG A 7 -7.76 -9.45 1.69
N ALA A 8 -8.92 -9.26 2.29
CA ALA A 8 -9.89 -8.28 1.82
C ALA A 8 -9.33 -6.87 1.89
N PHE A 9 -8.63 -6.53 2.98
CA PHE A 9 -7.95 -5.25 3.11
C PHE A 9 -6.94 -5.04 1.97
N TYR A 10 -6.10 -6.04 1.74
CA TYR A 10 -5.09 -6.00 0.68
C TYR A 10 -5.72 -5.78 -0.70
N GLN A 11 -6.78 -6.51 -1.01
CA GLN A 11 -7.47 -6.37 -2.30
C GLN A 11 -8.04 -4.98 -2.49
N ARG A 12 -8.64 -4.38 -1.44
CA ARG A 12 -9.15 -3.01 -1.50
C ARG A 12 -8.03 -1.99 -1.70
N GLN A 13 -6.89 -2.21 -1.04
CA GLN A 13 -5.73 -1.33 -1.16
C GLN A 13 -5.23 -1.30 -2.60
N ILE A 14 -5.00 -2.47 -3.19
CA ILE A 14 -4.52 -2.58 -4.57
C ILE A 14 -5.53 -1.98 -5.56
N ALA A 15 -6.80 -2.30 -5.40
CA ALA A 15 -7.84 -1.77 -6.30
C ALA A 15 -7.88 -0.24 -6.28
N ALA A 16 -7.81 0.35 -5.08
CA ALA A 16 -7.83 1.81 -4.94
C ALA A 16 -6.60 2.46 -5.59
N LEU A 17 -5.43 1.83 -5.42
CA LEU A 17 -4.19 2.33 -6.03
C LEU A 17 -4.23 2.26 -7.56
N GLU A 18 -4.72 1.15 -8.10
CA GLU A 18 -4.74 0.96 -9.56
C GLU A 18 -5.64 1.94 -10.29
N VAL A 19 -6.77 2.30 -9.67
CA VAL A 19 -7.72 3.24 -10.28
C VAL A 19 -7.60 4.66 -9.72
N ARG A 20 -6.65 4.88 -8.83
CA ARG A 20 -6.40 6.19 -8.19
C ARG A 20 -7.62 6.73 -7.45
N ASP A 21 -8.35 5.85 -6.77
CA ASP A 21 -9.50 6.24 -5.96
C ASP A 21 -9.00 6.68 -4.58
N MET A 22 -8.71 7.97 -4.46
CA MET A 22 -8.13 8.53 -3.24
C MET A 22 -9.05 8.40 -2.04
N LYS A 23 -10.37 8.55 -2.26
CA LYS A 23 -11.34 8.40 -1.18
C LYS A 23 -11.34 6.97 -0.62
N ALA A 24 -11.36 5.97 -1.51
CA ALA A 24 -11.30 4.57 -1.11
C ALA A 24 -9.96 4.25 -0.43
N LEU A 25 -8.87 4.81 -0.92
CA LEU A 25 -7.55 4.61 -0.36
C LEU A 25 -7.46 5.17 1.07
N LEU A 26 -7.91 6.39 1.29
CA LEU A 26 -7.89 7.00 2.63
C LEU A 26 -8.83 6.29 3.61
N ALA A 27 -9.91 5.69 3.11
CA ALA A 27 -10.81 4.90 3.95
C ALA A 27 -10.14 3.67 4.55
N GLN A 28 -9.00 3.25 4.02
CA GLN A 28 -8.21 2.13 4.54
C GLN A 28 -7.38 2.51 5.78
N TYR A 29 -7.29 3.80 6.11
CA TYR A 29 -6.42 4.31 7.18
C TYR A 29 -7.24 4.94 8.29
N GLN A 30 -6.82 4.71 9.55
CA GLN A 30 -7.35 5.45 10.69
C GLN A 30 -7.08 6.95 10.48
N PRO A 31 -7.90 7.84 11.06
CA PRO A 31 -7.71 9.29 10.88
C PRO A 31 -6.33 9.80 11.29
N ASP A 32 -5.69 9.15 12.25
CA ASP A 32 -4.36 9.51 12.76
C ASP A 32 -3.28 8.51 12.37
N ALA A 33 -3.51 7.70 11.34
CA ALA A 33 -2.59 6.67 10.91
C ALA A 33 -1.22 7.26 10.55
N THR A 34 -0.17 6.47 10.78
CA THR A 34 1.21 6.82 10.44
C THR A 34 1.68 5.93 9.30
N MET A 35 2.25 6.53 8.26
CA MET A 35 2.86 5.82 7.14
C MET A 35 4.36 6.12 7.13
N VAL A 36 5.17 5.06 7.06
CA VAL A 36 6.61 5.14 7.27
C VAL A 36 7.36 4.42 6.16
N GLY A 37 8.34 5.08 5.58
CA GLY A 37 9.36 4.46 4.76
C GLY A 37 10.74 4.80 5.34
N PHE A 38 11.80 4.32 4.71
CA PHE A 38 13.14 4.63 5.19
C PHE A 38 13.51 6.10 5.03
N ASP A 39 12.87 6.79 4.09
CA ASP A 39 13.18 8.18 3.75
C ASP A 39 11.99 9.13 3.97
N PHE A 40 10.91 8.67 4.58
CA PHE A 40 9.76 9.53 4.86
C PHE A 40 8.94 9.01 6.05
N MET A 41 8.20 9.91 6.66
CA MET A 41 7.17 9.58 7.64
C MET A 41 6.07 10.63 7.53
N VAL A 42 4.82 10.20 7.39
CA VAL A 42 3.66 11.09 7.33
C VAL A 42 2.58 10.57 8.27
N ARG A 43 1.78 11.48 8.82
CA ARG A 43 0.73 11.11 9.75
C ARG A 43 -0.56 11.87 9.44
N GLY A 44 -1.68 11.14 9.50
CA GLY A 44 -3.01 11.69 9.28
C GLY A 44 -3.41 11.71 7.81
N HIS A 45 -4.72 11.82 7.58
CA HIS A 45 -5.28 11.70 6.22
C HIS A 45 -4.76 12.76 5.26
N VAL A 46 -4.59 14.01 5.71
CA VAL A 46 -4.11 15.09 4.84
C VAL A 46 -2.70 14.78 4.31
N ALA A 47 -1.80 14.40 5.21
CA ALA A 47 -0.42 14.10 4.86
C ALA A 47 -0.30 12.82 4.03
N ILE A 48 -1.08 11.79 4.38
CA ILE A 48 -1.10 10.52 3.63
C ILE A 48 -1.63 10.75 2.22
N LYS A 49 -2.70 11.53 2.07
CA LYS A 49 -3.25 11.86 0.75
C LYS A 49 -2.20 12.54 -0.12
N LYS A 50 -1.53 13.53 0.43
CA LYS A 50 -0.49 14.27 -0.30
C LYS A 50 0.66 13.36 -0.70
N HIS A 51 1.06 12.45 0.18
CA HIS A 51 2.10 11.47 -0.11
C HIS A 51 1.70 10.57 -1.29
N PHE A 52 0.48 10.02 -1.27
CA PHE A 52 0.01 9.16 -2.35
C PHE A 52 -0.16 9.91 -3.68
N GLU A 53 -0.63 11.16 -3.63
CA GLU A 53 -0.73 11.97 -4.85
C GLU A 53 0.63 12.11 -5.52
N GLY A 54 1.67 12.45 -4.76
CA GLY A 54 3.02 12.55 -5.30
C GLY A 54 3.58 11.22 -5.78
N TYR A 55 3.34 10.17 -5.03
CA TYR A 55 3.79 8.81 -5.39
C TYR A 55 3.16 8.34 -6.70
N LEU A 56 1.84 8.45 -6.82
CA LEU A 56 1.13 8.02 -8.02
C LEU A 56 1.47 8.89 -9.23
N ASP A 57 1.70 10.18 -9.03
CA ASP A 57 2.13 11.07 -10.11
C ASP A 57 3.51 10.65 -10.64
N ARG A 58 4.42 10.25 -9.77
CA ARG A 58 5.75 9.78 -10.20
C ARG A 58 5.67 8.46 -10.97
N LEU A 59 4.80 7.55 -10.53
CA LEU A 59 4.68 6.23 -11.15
C LEU A 59 3.95 6.24 -12.48
N GLY A 60 3.03 7.20 -12.68
CA GLY A 60 2.12 7.14 -13.80
C GLY A 60 1.13 6.00 -13.63
N MET A 61 1.12 5.04 -14.55
CA MET A 61 0.31 3.82 -14.40
C MET A 61 0.85 2.97 -13.27
N LEU A 62 -0.03 2.30 -12.54
CA LEU A 62 0.34 1.32 -11.53
C LEU A 62 -0.55 0.10 -11.66
N LYS A 63 0.06 -1.07 -11.79
CA LYS A 63 -0.64 -2.35 -11.80
C LYS A 63 0.09 -3.39 -10.97
N LEU A 64 -0.68 -4.18 -10.22
CA LEU A 64 -0.15 -5.35 -9.54
C LEU A 64 0.14 -6.42 -10.57
N LYS A 65 1.40 -6.86 -10.63
CA LYS A 65 1.81 -7.98 -11.47
C LYS A 65 1.67 -9.30 -10.73
N SER A 66 2.15 -9.34 -9.50
CA SER A 66 2.08 -10.56 -8.68
C SER A 66 2.17 -10.23 -7.19
N THR A 67 1.51 -11.06 -6.39
CA THR A 67 1.71 -11.09 -4.95
C THR A 67 2.71 -12.20 -4.69
N ASP A 68 3.92 -11.84 -4.29
CA ASP A 68 5.03 -12.79 -4.20
C ASP A 68 5.07 -13.50 -2.86
N LYS A 69 4.73 -12.80 -1.78
CA LYS A 69 4.63 -13.34 -0.42
C LYS A 69 3.50 -12.64 0.31
N PHE A 70 2.80 -13.37 1.15
CA PHE A 70 1.73 -12.80 1.96
C PHE A 70 1.60 -13.58 3.26
N THR A 71 1.60 -12.85 4.37
CA THR A 71 1.30 -13.43 5.67
C THR A 71 0.37 -12.51 6.45
N GLU A 72 -0.40 -13.09 7.33
CA GLU A 72 -1.43 -12.38 8.08
C GLU A 72 -1.43 -12.85 9.51
N THR A 73 -1.55 -11.89 10.43
CA THR A 73 -1.80 -12.15 11.85
C THR A 73 -3.18 -11.62 12.19
N GLU A 74 -3.56 -11.70 13.46
CA GLU A 74 -4.84 -11.17 13.93
C GLU A 74 -4.99 -9.66 13.63
N ASP A 75 -3.90 -8.90 13.71
CA ASP A 75 -3.92 -7.43 13.60
C ASP A 75 -2.93 -6.87 12.59
N ALA A 76 -2.37 -7.71 11.71
CA ALA A 76 -1.38 -7.22 10.76
C ALA A 76 -1.38 -8.05 9.47
N ILE A 77 -0.96 -7.40 8.38
CA ILE A 77 -0.57 -8.10 7.15
C ILE A 77 0.83 -7.67 6.77
N PHE A 78 1.57 -8.60 6.18
CA PHE A 78 2.90 -8.36 5.65
C PHE A 78 3.00 -9.06 4.31
N PHE A 79 3.40 -8.32 3.28
CA PHE A 79 3.48 -8.92 1.95
C PHE A 79 4.63 -8.31 1.15
N GLU A 80 5.05 -9.08 0.14
CA GLU A 80 5.90 -8.61 -0.95
C GLU A 80 5.11 -8.76 -2.23
N ALA A 81 5.22 -7.78 -3.10
CA ALA A 81 4.50 -7.75 -4.35
C ALA A 81 5.37 -7.16 -5.45
N THR A 82 5.06 -7.52 -6.69
CA THR A 82 5.69 -6.92 -7.86
C THR A 82 4.66 -6.05 -8.55
N ILE A 83 5.01 -4.79 -8.76
CA ILE A 83 4.14 -3.83 -9.44
C ILE A 83 4.79 -3.36 -10.74
N THR A 84 3.96 -3.04 -11.71
CA THR A 84 4.37 -2.44 -12.98
C THR A 84 3.91 -0.99 -13.00
N SER A 85 4.78 -0.09 -13.45
CA SER A 85 4.47 1.33 -13.60
C SER A 85 5.15 1.88 -14.85
N ASP A 86 4.96 3.16 -15.12
CA ASP A 86 5.65 3.82 -16.23
C ASP A 86 7.17 3.86 -16.03
N LEU A 87 7.64 3.73 -14.79
CA LEU A 87 9.07 3.70 -14.46
C LEU A 87 9.70 2.33 -14.67
N GLY A 88 8.90 1.27 -14.74
CA GLY A 88 9.38 -0.09 -14.86
C GLY A 88 8.69 -1.03 -13.89
N GLU A 89 9.40 -2.10 -13.51
CA GLU A 89 8.89 -3.14 -12.63
C GLU A 89 9.59 -3.06 -11.29
N ALA A 90 8.83 -2.96 -10.21
CA ALA A 90 9.37 -2.85 -8.86
C ALA A 90 8.86 -3.98 -7.98
N GLN A 91 9.77 -4.56 -7.19
CA GLN A 91 9.42 -5.45 -6.10
C GLN A 91 9.37 -4.61 -4.83
N VAL A 92 8.25 -4.65 -4.13
CA VAL A 92 7.99 -3.83 -2.94
C VAL A 92 7.60 -4.71 -1.77
N TYR A 93 7.75 -4.17 -0.55
CA TYR A 93 7.19 -4.79 0.64
C TYR A 93 6.33 -3.79 1.38
N ASP A 94 5.32 -4.29 2.09
CA ASP A 94 4.42 -3.48 2.90
C ASP A 94 4.00 -4.25 4.14
N VAL A 95 3.93 -3.54 5.26
CA VAL A 95 3.35 -4.03 6.50
C VAL A 95 2.26 -3.07 6.93
N PHE A 96 1.08 -3.60 7.20
CA PHE A 96 -0.03 -2.82 7.75
C PHE A 96 -0.37 -3.37 9.12
N ILE A 97 -0.43 -2.49 10.11
CA ILE A 97 -0.99 -2.81 11.43
C ILE A 97 -2.44 -2.33 11.41
N LEU A 98 -3.37 -3.22 11.71
CA LEU A 98 -4.80 -2.96 11.55
C LEU A 98 -5.51 -2.90 12.90
N ARG A 99 -6.49 -2.01 12.99
CA ARG A 99 -7.40 -1.92 14.13
C ARG A 99 -8.77 -1.53 13.58
N ASP A 100 -9.77 -2.34 13.92
CA ASP A 100 -11.13 -2.16 13.42
C ASP A 100 -11.18 -2.07 11.88
N GLY A 101 -10.37 -2.90 11.21
CA GLY A 101 -10.35 -2.99 9.75
C GLY A 101 -9.62 -1.87 9.03
N LYS A 102 -8.94 -0.97 9.76
CA LYS A 102 -8.21 0.15 9.16
C LYS A 102 -6.79 0.20 9.69
N ALA A 103 -5.88 0.70 8.85
CA ALA A 103 -4.47 0.78 9.22
C ALA A 103 -4.23 1.87 10.27
N THR A 104 -3.53 1.48 11.34
CA THR A 104 -2.95 2.43 12.30
C THR A 104 -1.54 2.79 11.85
N HIS A 105 -0.85 1.84 11.23
CA HIS A 105 0.52 2.00 10.73
C HIS A 105 0.66 1.29 9.39
N HIS A 106 1.42 1.90 8.50
CA HIS A 106 1.78 1.32 7.22
C HIS A 106 3.26 1.55 6.98
N PHE A 107 4.02 0.46 6.93
CA PHE A 107 5.45 0.50 6.62
C PHE A 107 5.65 0.00 5.21
N SER A 108 6.41 0.73 4.39
CA SER A 108 6.59 0.35 3.00
C SER A 108 8.01 0.61 2.52
N GLY A 109 8.42 -0.13 1.51
CA GLY A 109 9.71 0.07 0.88
C GLY A 109 9.83 -0.66 -0.44
N VAL A 110 10.89 -0.31 -1.17
CA VAL A 110 11.23 -0.92 -2.46
C VAL A 110 12.38 -1.88 -2.24
N ILE A 111 12.21 -3.13 -2.68
CA ILE A 111 13.27 -4.14 -2.63
C ILE A 111 14.17 -3.99 -3.84
N SER A 112 13.57 -3.85 -5.02
CA SER A 112 14.31 -3.69 -6.27
C SER A 112 13.46 -2.96 -7.29
N LEU A 113 14.12 -2.26 -8.20
CA LEU A 113 13.46 -1.59 -9.32
C LEU A 113 14.24 -1.91 -10.60
N GLN A 114 13.55 -2.48 -11.58
CA GLN A 114 14.08 -2.65 -12.92
C GLN A 114 13.44 -1.59 -13.80
N ALA A 115 14.20 -0.55 -14.10
CA ALA A 115 13.75 0.53 -14.97
C ALA A 115 13.61 0.01 -16.41
N ILE A 116 12.69 0.62 -17.12
CA ILE A 116 12.49 0.32 -18.54
C ILE A 116 13.65 0.89 -19.36
#